data_ea9f6c604604b823a3f6f50055daf472
#
_entry.id   ea9f6c604604b823a3f6f50055daf472
#
_cell.length_a   1.000
_cell.length_b   1.000
_cell.length_c   1.000
_cell.angle_alpha   90.00
_cell.angle_beta   90.00
_cell.angle_gamma   90.00
#
_symmetry.space_group_name_H-M   'P 1'
#
loop_
_entity.id
_entity.type
_entity.pdbx_description
1 polymer ?
#
loop_
_entity_poly.entity_id
_entity_poly.type
_entity_poly.pdbx_seq_one_letter_code
_entity_poly.pdbx_strand_id
1 'polypeptide(L)'
;NQVKAIRNFILQDVDYIILDPVVETGWEAVLEEAKEAGIPVILSDRTVEVGDESLYSCWVGSNFCEEGIKAGEWLENYLKEQGREDETIHLVTLQGTPGSSAQIGRSDGFEKILKKHSDWVMLEKQSGDFTQAKGQEVMEDFLEKYDDIDVVISENDNMTFGVIDALEAAGKKMGTDGDVIVISFDAVKDALTVMQDEKIMADFECNPLTAPLVEQTIRHMENGEEVDKVQYVEEGYFDYTMDLKSILKDRSY
;
A
#
# COMPACT_ATOMS: atom_id res chain seq x y z
N ASN A 1 2.50 21.42 1.66
CA ASN A 1 3.24 21.80 2.87
C ASN A 1 4.67 21.23 2.94
N GLN A 2 4.92 20.02 2.38
CA GLN A 2 6.24 19.38 2.39
C GLN A 2 7.30 20.20 1.65
N VAL A 3 7.00 20.75 0.47
CA VAL A 3 7.91 21.64 -0.28
C VAL A 3 8.39 22.81 0.58
N LYS A 4 7.48 23.41 1.37
CA LYS A 4 7.85 24.48 2.31
C LYS A 4 8.74 23.99 3.44
N ALA A 5 8.53 22.76 3.91
CA ALA A 5 9.37 22.16 4.95
C ALA A 5 10.78 21.90 4.42
N ILE A 6 10.92 21.37 3.20
CA ILE A 6 12.23 21.14 2.56
C ILE A 6 13.00 22.47 2.43
N ARG A 7 12.36 23.54 1.95
CA ARG A 7 13.01 24.87 1.88
C ARG A 7 13.46 25.37 3.25
N ASN A 8 12.71 25.11 4.31
CA ASN A 8 13.13 25.45 5.67
C ASN A 8 14.35 24.63 6.11
N PHE A 9 14.44 23.36 5.76
CA PHE A 9 15.61 22.52 6.03
C PHE A 9 16.84 23.00 5.25
N ILE A 10 16.67 23.40 4.01
CA ILE A 10 17.74 24.01 3.20
C ILE A 10 18.27 25.29 3.88
N LEU A 11 17.37 26.18 4.36
CA LEU A 11 17.77 27.39 5.08
C LEU A 11 18.45 27.11 6.43
N GLN A 12 18.22 25.95 7.04
CA GLN A 12 18.85 25.51 8.30
C GLN A 12 20.18 24.79 8.05
N ASP A 13 20.56 24.58 6.79
CA ASP A 13 21.80 23.89 6.40
C ASP A 13 21.93 22.52 7.07
N VAL A 14 20.87 21.70 6.96
CA VAL A 14 20.85 20.34 7.51
C VAL A 14 21.76 19.41 6.70
N ASP A 15 22.29 18.36 7.32
CA ASP A 15 23.20 17.41 6.67
C ASP A 15 22.47 16.49 5.66
N TYR A 16 21.22 16.09 5.94
CA TYR A 16 20.39 15.21 5.11
C TYR A 16 18.92 15.60 5.19
N ILE A 17 18.19 15.35 4.13
CA ILE A 17 16.72 15.40 4.12
C ILE A 17 16.18 13.99 3.83
N ILE A 18 15.34 13.46 4.73
CA ILE A 18 14.58 12.24 4.47
C ILE A 18 13.17 12.68 4.10
N LEU A 19 12.73 12.30 2.91
CA LEU A 19 11.46 12.71 2.33
C LEU A 19 10.57 11.49 2.11
N ASP A 20 9.40 11.51 2.74
CA ASP A 20 8.27 10.63 2.44
C ASP A 20 7.23 11.45 1.66
N PRO A 21 7.21 11.37 0.31
CA PRO A 21 6.38 12.24 -0.51
C PRO A 21 4.91 11.79 -0.49
N VAL A 22 3.99 12.75 -0.36
CA VAL A 22 2.54 12.45 -0.37
C VAL A 22 2.09 11.95 -1.74
N VAL A 23 2.61 12.54 -2.82
CA VAL A 23 2.33 12.19 -4.23
C VAL A 23 3.63 12.17 -5.02
N GLU A 24 3.64 11.55 -6.21
CA GLU A 24 4.86 11.40 -7.00
C GLU A 24 5.33 12.69 -7.67
N THR A 25 4.45 13.62 -7.96
CA THR A 25 4.73 14.78 -8.80
C THR A 25 4.90 16.09 -8.02
N GLY A 26 5.57 17.08 -8.64
CA GLY A 26 5.70 18.45 -8.10
C GLY A 26 6.93 18.68 -7.22
N TRP A 27 7.92 17.79 -7.29
CA TRP A 27 9.12 17.82 -6.45
C TRP A 27 10.35 18.41 -7.12
N GLU A 28 10.41 18.45 -8.45
CA GLU A 28 11.59 18.73 -9.25
C GLU A 28 12.31 20.02 -8.79
N ALA A 29 11.59 21.15 -8.72
CA ALA A 29 12.19 22.44 -8.35
C ALA A 29 12.78 22.45 -6.92
N VAL A 30 12.10 21.86 -5.94
CA VAL A 30 12.60 21.86 -4.55
C VAL A 30 13.73 20.86 -4.33
N LEU A 31 13.77 19.77 -5.10
CA LEU A 31 14.88 18.82 -5.08
C LEU A 31 16.10 19.41 -5.78
N GLU A 32 15.93 20.21 -6.85
CA GLU A 32 17.00 21.03 -7.46
C GLU A 32 17.58 22.03 -6.44
N GLU A 33 16.71 22.74 -5.70
CA GLU A 33 17.14 23.66 -4.62
C GLU A 33 17.99 22.94 -3.56
N ALA A 34 17.59 21.73 -3.13
CA ALA A 34 18.34 20.92 -2.17
C ALA A 34 19.70 20.47 -2.74
N LYS A 35 19.73 20.02 -3.99
CA LYS A 35 20.95 19.61 -4.71
C LYS A 35 21.93 20.79 -4.86
N GLU A 36 21.45 21.98 -5.24
CA GLU A 36 22.26 23.19 -5.35
C GLU A 36 22.85 23.63 -3.99
N ALA A 37 22.12 23.38 -2.90
CA ALA A 37 22.60 23.60 -1.54
C ALA A 37 23.59 22.52 -1.06
N GLY A 38 23.78 21.45 -1.84
CA GLY A 38 24.66 20.34 -1.48
C GLY A 38 24.07 19.39 -0.42
N ILE A 39 22.75 19.44 -0.20
CA ILE A 39 22.06 18.61 0.80
C ILE A 39 21.48 17.36 0.14
N PRO A 40 21.99 16.16 0.48
CA PRO A 40 21.46 14.91 -0.06
C PRO A 40 20.01 14.66 0.39
N VAL A 41 19.17 14.19 -0.52
CA VAL A 41 17.79 13.79 -0.23
C VAL A 41 17.68 12.26 -0.35
N ILE A 42 17.18 11.61 0.68
CA ILE A 42 16.84 10.19 0.68
C ILE A 42 15.31 10.09 0.68
N LEU A 43 14.74 9.40 -0.30
CA LEU A 43 13.32 9.11 -0.31
C LEU A 43 13.03 7.91 0.60
N SER A 44 11.98 8.01 1.40
CA SER A 44 11.53 6.94 2.29
C SER A 44 10.08 6.60 2.01
N ASP A 45 9.72 5.32 2.13
CA ASP A 45 8.39 4.77 1.86
C ASP A 45 7.97 4.99 0.39
N ARG A 46 7.50 6.18 0.05
CA ARG A 46 7.02 6.54 -1.29
C ARG A 46 8.13 7.15 -2.16
N THR A 47 7.95 7.05 -3.47
CA THR A 47 8.90 7.63 -4.45
C THR A 47 8.32 8.87 -5.13
N VAL A 48 9.14 9.51 -5.96
CA VAL A 48 8.80 10.68 -6.78
C VAL A 48 9.00 10.38 -8.26
N GLU A 49 8.20 11.04 -9.12
CA GLU A 49 8.42 11.08 -10.56
C GLU A 49 9.14 12.39 -10.90
N VAL A 50 10.41 12.27 -11.30
CA VAL A 50 11.26 13.40 -11.73
C VAL A 50 12.03 13.04 -12.98
N GLY A 51 12.31 14.04 -13.82
CA GLY A 51 13.05 13.85 -15.07
C GLY A 51 14.54 13.56 -14.87
N ASP A 52 15.12 13.98 -13.74
CA ASP A 52 16.52 13.75 -13.36
C ASP A 52 16.59 13.01 -12.02
N GLU A 53 16.84 11.70 -12.07
CA GLU A 53 16.98 10.89 -10.87
C GLU A 53 18.17 11.29 -9.98
N SER A 54 19.12 12.09 -10.46
CA SER A 54 20.22 12.61 -9.63
C SER A 54 19.78 13.67 -8.61
N LEU A 55 18.50 14.06 -8.63
CA LEU A 55 17.90 14.99 -7.65
C LEU A 55 17.71 14.39 -6.26
N TYR A 56 17.78 13.08 -6.12
CA TYR A 56 17.79 12.40 -4.84
C TYR A 56 18.88 11.31 -4.82
N SER A 57 19.37 10.98 -3.64
CA SER A 57 20.47 10.01 -3.49
C SER A 57 20.00 8.58 -3.74
N CYS A 58 18.97 8.16 -3.04
CA CYS A 58 18.34 6.85 -3.19
C CYS A 58 16.91 6.87 -2.67
N TRP A 59 16.21 5.78 -2.93
CA TRP A 59 14.89 5.49 -2.37
C TRP A 59 14.94 4.20 -1.54
N VAL A 60 14.38 4.25 -0.32
CA VAL A 60 14.22 3.13 0.61
C VAL A 60 12.72 2.94 0.85
N GLY A 61 12.14 1.84 0.43
CA GLY A 61 10.69 1.64 0.55
C GLY A 61 10.20 0.28 0.08
N SER A 62 8.91 0.21 -0.17
CA SER A 62 8.19 -1.01 -0.53
C SER A 62 8.02 -1.15 -2.03
N ASN A 63 7.99 -2.39 -2.53
CA ASN A 63 7.64 -2.65 -3.93
C ASN A 63 6.11 -2.72 -4.08
N PHE A 64 5.44 -1.57 -4.09
CA PHE A 64 3.98 -1.49 -4.16
C PHE A 64 3.37 -2.22 -5.37
N CYS A 65 4.08 -2.26 -6.50
CA CYS A 65 3.61 -3.03 -7.66
C CYS A 65 3.65 -4.54 -7.39
N GLU A 66 4.67 -5.01 -6.71
CA GLU A 66 4.78 -6.43 -6.31
C GLU A 66 3.72 -6.81 -5.26
N GLU A 67 3.40 -5.90 -4.32
CA GLU A 67 2.29 -6.09 -3.38
C GLU A 67 0.97 -6.32 -4.14
N GLY A 68 0.65 -5.47 -5.13
CA GLY A 68 -0.54 -5.61 -5.95
C GLY A 68 -0.57 -6.90 -6.77
N ILE A 69 0.58 -7.32 -7.34
CA ILE A 69 0.70 -8.59 -8.06
C ILE A 69 0.41 -9.76 -7.12
N LYS A 70 1.07 -9.80 -5.95
CA LYS A 70 0.85 -10.86 -4.94
C LYS A 70 -0.60 -10.95 -4.48
N ALA A 71 -1.28 -9.81 -4.33
CA ALA A 71 -2.70 -9.77 -3.99
C ALA A 71 -3.58 -10.42 -5.05
N GLY A 72 -3.32 -10.13 -6.32
CA GLY A 72 -4.03 -10.77 -7.44
C GLY A 72 -3.74 -12.26 -7.54
N GLU A 73 -2.47 -12.67 -7.39
CA GLU A 73 -2.06 -14.09 -7.43
C GLU A 73 -2.63 -14.87 -6.22
N TRP A 74 -2.70 -14.26 -5.05
CA TRP A 74 -3.33 -14.85 -3.88
C TRP A 74 -4.83 -15.10 -4.15
N LEU A 75 -5.54 -14.12 -4.71
CA LEU A 75 -6.96 -14.25 -5.05
C LEU A 75 -7.19 -15.36 -6.09
N GLU A 76 -6.36 -15.43 -7.14
CA GLU A 76 -6.42 -16.51 -8.14
C GLU A 76 -6.31 -17.89 -7.50
N ASN A 77 -5.32 -18.07 -6.62
CA ASN A 77 -5.10 -19.33 -5.93
C ASN A 77 -6.25 -19.66 -4.96
N TYR A 78 -6.74 -18.66 -4.21
CA TYR A 78 -7.86 -18.82 -3.31
C TYR A 78 -9.13 -19.29 -4.04
N LEU A 79 -9.53 -18.61 -5.12
CA LEU A 79 -10.71 -18.96 -5.89
C LEU A 79 -10.60 -20.38 -6.48
N LYS A 80 -9.41 -20.75 -6.95
CA LYS A 80 -9.14 -22.11 -7.43
C LYS A 80 -9.27 -23.17 -6.32
N GLU A 81 -8.75 -22.91 -5.14
CA GLU A 81 -8.89 -23.82 -3.98
C GLU A 81 -10.34 -23.97 -3.52
N GLN A 82 -11.15 -22.92 -3.71
CA GLN A 82 -12.59 -22.95 -3.43
C GLN A 82 -13.41 -23.56 -4.58
N GLY A 83 -12.79 -23.93 -5.72
CA GLY A 83 -13.49 -24.45 -6.91
C GLY A 83 -14.36 -23.41 -7.62
N ARG A 84 -13.97 -22.12 -7.50
CA ARG A 84 -14.66 -20.96 -8.08
C ARG A 84 -13.91 -20.34 -9.27
N GLU A 85 -12.93 -21.04 -9.82
CA GLU A 85 -12.09 -20.56 -10.91
C GLU A 85 -12.84 -20.27 -12.23
N ASP A 86 -14.02 -20.86 -12.41
CA ASP A 86 -14.87 -20.69 -13.60
C ASP A 86 -16.05 -19.72 -13.34
N GLU A 87 -16.14 -19.11 -12.15
CA GLU A 87 -17.22 -18.19 -11.81
C GLU A 87 -16.90 -16.77 -12.28
N THR A 88 -17.94 -15.99 -12.57
CA THR A 88 -17.79 -14.54 -12.73
C THR A 88 -17.61 -13.91 -11.34
N ILE A 89 -16.51 -13.19 -11.15
CA ILE A 89 -16.16 -12.55 -9.87
C ILE A 89 -16.29 -11.04 -10.01
N HIS A 90 -17.13 -10.42 -9.20
CA HIS A 90 -17.34 -8.98 -9.16
C HIS A 90 -16.46 -8.31 -8.11
N LEU A 91 -15.60 -7.40 -8.54
CA LEU A 91 -14.62 -6.76 -7.69
C LEU A 91 -14.87 -5.26 -7.59
N VAL A 92 -14.59 -4.70 -6.42
CA VAL A 92 -14.45 -3.25 -6.21
C VAL A 92 -13.09 -2.94 -5.60
N THR A 93 -12.54 -1.75 -5.88
CA THR A 93 -11.28 -1.31 -5.29
C THR A 93 -11.45 0.03 -4.57
N LEU A 94 -11.07 0.06 -3.30
CA LEU A 94 -10.86 1.30 -2.56
C LEU A 94 -9.39 1.69 -2.74
N GLN A 95 -9.17 2.74 -3.52
CA GLN A 95 -7.83 3.24 -3.82
C GLN A 95 -7.35 4.21 -2.74
N GLY A 96 -6.04 4.26 -2.56
CA GLY A 96 -5.41 5.23 -1.67
C GLY A 96 -5.47 6.67 -2.18
N THR A 97 -4.57 7.51 -1.65
CA THR A 97 -4.42 8.92 -2.08
C THR A 97 -4.02 8.97 -3.56
N PRO A 98 -4.85 9.59 -4.42
CA PRO A 98 -4.57 9.63 -5.86
C PRO A 98 -3.22 10.26 -6.18
N GLY A 99 -2.43 9.59 -7.00
CA GLY A 99 -1.11 10.06 -7.42
C GLY A 99 0.01 9.76 -6.42
N SER A 100 -0.24 9.00 -5.35
CA SER A 100 0.83 8.44 -4.52
C SER A 100 1.40 7.17 -5.17
N SER A 101 2.71 6.92 -5.02
CA SER A 101 3.35 5.72 -5.56
C SER A 101 2.76 4.41 -5.00
N ALA A 102 2.28 4.42 -3.75
CA ALA A 102 1.60 3.29 -3.14
C ALA A 102 0.28 2.97 -3.87
N GLN A 103 -0.59 3.97 -4.08
CA GLN A 103 -1.84 3.78 -4.81
C GLN A 103 -1.58 3.34 -6.26
N ILE A 104 -0.66 4.00 -6.97
CA ILE A 104 -0.33 3.67 -8.37
C ILE A 104 0.21 2.25 -8.45
N GLY A 105 1.19 1.90 -7.62
CA GLY A 105 1.83 0.59 -7.64
C GLY A 105 0.87 -0.55 -7.31
N ARG A 106 0.10 -0.46 -6.22
CA ARG A 106 -0.88 -1.47 -5.81
C ARG A 106 -1.95 -1.68 -6.89
N SER A 107 -2.52 -0.57 -7.40
CA SER A 107 -3.48 -0.61 -8.51
C SER A 107 -2.91 -1.27 -9.76
N ASP A 108 -1.72 -0.85 -10.23
CA ASP A 108 -1.09 -1.36 -11.45
C ASP A 108 -0.68 -2.83 -11.31
N GLY A 109 -0.20 -3.22 -10.13
CA GLY A 109 0.16 -4.59 -9.83
C GLY A 109 -1.03 -5.53 -9.92
N PHE A 110 -2.12 -5.20 -9.21
CA PHE A 110 -3.37 -5.98 -9.26
C PHE A 110 -3.96 -6.03 -10.66
N GLU A 111 -3.96 -4.92 -11.39
CA GLU A 111 -4.46 -4.82 -12.77
C GLU A 111 -3.73 -5.77 -13.74
N LYS A 112 -2.44 -6.08 -13.52
CA LYS A 112 -1.69 -7.05 -14.33
C LYS A 112 -2.26 -8.46 -14.21
N ILE A 113 -2.74 -8.83 -13.03
CA ILE A 113 -3.37 -10.14 -12.80
C ILE A 113 -4.81 -10.10 -13.28
N LEU A 114 -5.58 -9.08 -12.95
CA LEU A 114 -6.95 -8.88 -13.40
C LEU A 114 -7.09 -9.08 -14.92
N LYS A 115 -6.17 -8.55 -15.71
CA LYS A 115 -6.16 -8.69 -17.19
C LYS A 115 -5.98 -10.11 -17.69
N LYS A 116 -5.54 -11.05 -16.86
CA LYS A 116 -5.42 -12.48 -17.23
C LYS A 116 -6.75 -13.23 -17.10
N HIS A 117 -7.73 -12.65 -16.38
CA HIS A 117 -9.01 -13.23 -16.04
C HIS A 117 -10.15 -12.49 -16.73
N SER A 118 -10.75 -13.09 -17.76
CA SER A 118 -11.89 -12.50 -18.48
C SER A 118 -13.22 -12.57 -17.71
N ASP A 119 -13.26 -13.38 -16.69
CA ASP A 119 -14.34 -13.66 -15.75
C ASP A 119 -14.30 -12.77 -14.50
N TRP A 120 -13.20 -12.06 -14.28
CA TRP A 120 -13.09 -11.06 -13.21
C TRP A 120 -13.57 -9.69 -13.70
N VAL A 121 -14.64 -9.19 -13.12
CA VAL A 121 -15.29 -7.94 -13.50
C VAL A 121 -15.02 -6.87 -12.45
N MET A 122 -14.14 -5.93 -12.75
CA MET A 122 -13.96 -4.74 -11.93
C MET A 122 -15.16 -3.80 -12.10
N LEU A 123 -16.02 -3.72 -11.08
CA LEU A 123 -17.22 -2.90 -11.10
C LEU A 123 -16.89 -1.41 -10.97
N GLU A 124 -16.11 -1.05 -9.96
CA GLU A 124 -15.71 0.35 -9.71
C GLU A 124 -14.39 0.41 -8.93
N LYS A 125 -13.65 1.50 -9.15
CA LYS A 125 -12.49 1.90 -8.36
C LYS A 125 -12.73 3.33 -7.87
N GLN A 126 -12.64 3.57 -6.55
CA GLN A 126 -12.84 4.90 -5.95
C GLN A 126 -11.83 5.15 -4.83
N SER A 127 -11.34 6.39 -4.72
CA SER A 127 -10.39 6.73 -3.67
C SER A 127 -11.05 6.89 -2.31
N GLY A 128 -10.52 6.16 -1.32
CA GLY A 128 -10.76 6.35 0.12
C GLY A 128 -9.66 7.14 0.82
N ASP A 129 -8.68 7.66 0.06
CA ASP A 129 -7.62 8.57 0.53
C ASP A 129 -6.85 8.07 1.75
N PHE A 130 -6.68 6.74 1.86
CA PHE A 130 -6.02 6.05 2.96
C PHE A 130 -6.62 6.33 4.36
N THR A 131 -7.89 6.74 4.45
CA THR A 131 -8.54 7.03 5.73
C THR A 131 -9.72 6.11 6.00
N GLN A 132 -9.91 5.71 7.28
CA GLN A 132 -11.02 4.84 7.68
C GLN A 132 -12.38 5.45 7.33
N ALA A 133 -12.61 6.72 7.70
CA ALA A 133 -13.90 7.39 7.47
C ALA A 133 -14.26 7.46 5.98
N LYS A 134 -13.27 7.73 5.11
CA LYS A 134 -13.51 7.78 3.67
C LYS A 134 -13.64 6.38 3.07
N GLY A 135 -12.90 5.41 3.60
CA GLY A 135 -13.06 3.99 3.24
C GLY A 135 -14.46 3.50 3.52
N GLN A 136 -15.02 3.83 4.69
CA GLN A 136 -16.41 3.50 5.03
C GLN A 136 -17.41 4.15 4.05
N GLU A 137 -17.30 5.47 3.81
CA GLU A 137 -18.17 6.21 2.87
C GLU A 137 -18.15 5.57 1.47
N VAL A 138 -16.95 5.25 0.95
CA VAL A 138 -16.81 4.64 -0.38
C VAL A 138 -17.42 3.24 -0.42
N MET A 139 -17.24 2.44 0.64
CA MET A 139 -17.84 1.11 0.68
C MET A 139 -19.36 1.17 0.79
N GLU A 140 -19.91 2.09 1.56
CA GLU A 140 -21.35 2.35 1.64
C GLU A 140 -21.92 2.74 0.24
N ASP A 141 -21.22 3.61 -0.49
CA ASP A 141 -21.58 3.99 -1.87
C ASP A 141 -21.55 2.77 -2.83
N PHE A 142 -20.58 1.88 -2.70
CA PHE A 142 -20.53 0.65 -3.51
C PHE A 142 -21.70 -0.29 -3.19
N LEU A 143 -22.03 -0.46 -1.92
CA LEU A 143 -23.15 -1.29 -1.47
C LEU A 143 -24.52 -0.74 -1.90
N GLU A 144 -24.64 0.58 -2.07
CA GLU A 144 -25.86 1.18 -2.63
C GLU A 144 -26.00 0.97 -4.16
N LYS A 145 -24.86 0.83 -4.87
CA LYS A 145 -24.84 0.70 -6.34
C LYS A 145 -24.88 -0.74 -6.83
N TYR A 146 -24.27 -1.65 -6.07
CA TYR A 146 -24.01 -3.02 -6.50
C TYR A 146 -24.54 -4.03 -5.48
N ASP A 147 -25.45 -4.88 -5.90
CA ASP A 147 -26.03 -5.92 -5.05
C ASP A 147 -25.08 -7.13 -4.87
N ASP A 148 -24.19 -7.33 -5.84
CA ASP A 148 -23.32 -8.50 -5.97
C ASP A 148 -21.85 -8.07 -6.05
N ILE A 149 -21.20 -8.02 -4.88
CA ILE A 149 -19.77 -7.74 -4.73
C ILE A 149 -19.15 -8.98 -4.09
N ASP A 150 -18.30 -9.68 -4.81
CA ASP A 150 -17.59 -10.86 -4.31
C ASP A 150 -16.29 -10.51 -3.60
N VAL A 151 -15.57 -9.49 -4.09
CA VAL A 151 -14.22 -9.14 -3.61
C VAL A 151 -14.08 -7.64 -3.45
N VAL A 152 -13.55 -7.25 -2.29
CA VAL A 152 -13.11 -5.88 -2.01
C VAL A 152 -11.60 -5.87 -1.90
N ILE A 153 -10.94 -5.09 -2.77
CA ILE A 153 -9.52 -4.74 -2.66
C ILE A 153 -9.44 -3.35 -1.99
N SER A 154 -8.92 -3.30 -0.79
CA SER A 154 -8.74 -2.05 -0.03
C SER A 154 -7.25 -1.77 0.11
N GLU A 155 -6.74 -0.73 -0.55
CA GLU A 155 -5.31 -0.45 -0.71
C GLU A 155 -4.59 -0.01 0.57
N ASN A 156 -5.25 -0.05 1.75
CA ASN A 156 -4.61 -0.01 3.06
C ASN A 156 -5.56 -0.42 4.19
N ASP A 157 -4.98 -0.79 5.34
CA ASP A 157 -5.71 -1.25 6.53
C ASP A 157 -6.66 -0.20 7.12
N ASN A 158 -6.28 1.06 7.13
CA ASN A 158 -7.17 2.10 7.66
C ASN A 158 -8.49 2.17 6.89
N MET A 159 -8.45 2.14 5.55
CA MET A 159 -9.68 2.05 4.75
C MET A 159 -10.40 0.74 4.98
N THR A 160 -9.66 -0.37 5.15
CA THR A 160 -10.22 -1.70 5.37
C THR A 160 -11.05 -1.77 6.65
N PHE A 161 -10.64 -1.10 7.73
CA PHE A 161 -11.50 -0.99 8.92
C PHE A 161 -12.83 -0.32 8.61
N GLY A 162 -12.83 0.73 7.77
CA GLY A 162 -14.06 1.37 7.30
C GLY A 162 -14.91 0.45 6.40
N VAL A 163 -14.26 -0.34 5.54
CA VAL A 163 -14.92 -1.38 4.74
C VAL A 163 -15.64 -2.40 5.62
N ILE A 164 -14.96 -2.89 6.66
CA ILE A 164 -15.54 -3.85 7.62
C ILE A 164 -16.78 -3.23 8.30
N ASP A 165 -16.66 -1.99 8.78
CA ASP A 165 -17.79 -1.28 9.43
C ASP A 165 -19.00 -1.17 8.49
N ALA A 166 -18.80 -0.82 7.22
CA ALA A 166 -19.84 -0.70 6.20
C ALA A 166 -20.49 -2.06 5.87
N LEU A 167 -19.68 -3.10 5.67
CA LEU A 167 -20.17 -4.46 5.39
C LEU A 167 -21.00 -5.02 6.55
N GLU A 168 -20.54 -4.85 7.79
CA GLU A 168 -21.29 -5.28 8.98
C GLU A 168 -22.62 -4.52 9.13
N ALA A 169 -22.62 -3.21 8.91
CA ALA A 169 -23.83 -2.38 8.94
C ALA A 169 -24.85 -2.81 7.87
N ALA A 170 -24.39 -3.26 6.72
CA ALA A 170 -25.23 -3.81 5.65
C ALA A 170 -25.65 -5.26 5.85
N GLY A 171 -25.16 -5.92 6.94
CA GLY A 171 -25.45 -7.32 7.24
C GLY A 171 -24.74 -8.31 6.31
N LYS A 172 -23.71 -7.88 5.56
CA LYS A 172 -22.88 -8.74 4.73
C LYS A 172 -21.88 -9.50 5.59
N LYS A 173 -21.64 -10.76 5.27
CA LYS A 173 -20.66 -11.60 5.97
C LYS A 173 -19.35 -11.60 5.19
N MET A 174 -18.24 -11.49 5.90
CA MET A 174 -16.90 -11.68 5.37
C MET A 174 -16.38 -13.08 5.70
N GLY A 175 -15.31 -13.49 5.03
CA GLY A 175 -14.63 -14.76 5.33
C GLY A 175 -14.99 -15.91 4.40
N THR A 176 -14.49 -17.10 4.74
CA THR A 176 -14.60 -18.32 3.92
C THR A 176 -16.04 -18.77 3.65
N ASP A 177 -16.92 -18.60 4.66
CA ASP A 177 -18.36 -18.89 4.54
C ASP A 177 -19.17 -17.59 4.32
N GLY A 178 -18.51 -16.51 3.91
CA GLY A 178 -19.10 -15.19 3.78
C GLY A 178 -19.58 -14.85 2.36
N ASP A 179 -20.19 -13.68 2.26
CA ASP A 179 -20.65 -13.10 1.00
C ASP A 179 -19.52 -12.37 0.27
N VAL A 180 -18.52 -11.88 1.02
CA VAL A 180 -17.47 -10.96 0.51
C VAL A 180 -16.09 -11.36 1.00
N ILE A 181 -15.13 -11.41 0.09
CA ILE A 181 -13.70 -11.57 0.35
C ILE A 181 -13.08 -10.18 0.47
N VAL A 182 -12.38 -9.90 1.56
CA VAL A 182 -11.67 -8.63 1.77
C VAL A 182 -10.16 -8.86 1.74
N ILE A 183 -9.48 -8.13 0.86
CA ILE A 183 -8.03 -8.10 0.72
C ILE A 183 -7.52 -6.72 1.11
N SER A 184 -6.48 -6.67 1.95
CA SER A 184 -5.90 -5.45 2.52
C SER A 184 -4.41 -5.33 2.24
N PHE A 185 -3.85 -4.17 2.60
CA PHE A 185 -2.42 -3.88 2.53
C PHE A 185 -2.00 -3.09 3.77
N ASP A 186 -0.76 -3.18 4.15
CA ASP A 186 0.04 -2.65 5.27
C ASP A 186 0.31 -3.73 6.32
N ALA A 187 -0.62 -4.62 6.61
CA ALA A 187 -0.54 -5.67 7.61
C ALA A 187 -0.22 -5.14 9.01
N VAL A 188 -0.90 -4.09 9.46
CA VAL A 188 -0.76 -3.59 10.83
C VAL A 188 -1.34 -4.59 11.84
N LYS A 189 -0.86 -4.53 13.06
CA LYS A 189 -1.25 -5.46 14.14
C LYS A 189 -2.76 -5.59 14.34
N ASP A 190 -3.48 -4.48 14.22
CA ASP A 190 -4.94 -4.46 14.38
C ASP A 190 -5.64 -5.16 13.20
N ALA A 191 -5.11 -5.03 11.96
CA ALA A 191 -5.62 -5.76 10.80
C ALA A 191 -5.42 -7.28 10.95
N LEU A 192 -4.22 -7.72 11.36
CA LEU A 192 -3.97 -9.13 11.64
C LEU A 192 -4.82 -9.64 12.82
N THR A 193 -5.24 -8.76 13.73
CA THR A 193 -6.14 -9.14 14.82
C THR A 193 -7.54 -9.44 14.31
N VAL A 194 -8.10 -8.60 13.43
CA VAL A 194 -9.44 -8.84 12.85
C VAL A 194 -9.42 -9.95 11.80
N MET A 195 -8.25 -10.24 11.20
CA MET A 195 -8.06 -11.40 10.33
C MET A 195 -8.29 -12.73 11.06
N GLN A 196 -8.07 -12.82 12.40
CA GLN A 196 -8.38 -14.03 13.16
C GLN A 196 -9.89 -14.39 13.15
N ASP A 197 -10.75 -13.40 12.88
CA ASP A 197 -12.19 -13.55 12.71
C ASP A 197 -12.59 -13.60 11.22
N GLU A 198 -11.64 -13.82 10.33
CA GLU A 198 -11.77 -13.88 8.88
C GLU A 198 -12.41 -12.62 8.23
N LYS A 199 -12.34 -11.46 8.90
CA LYS A 199 -12.83 -10.20 8.33
C LYS A 199 -11.92 -9.63 7.24
N ILE A 200 -10.65 -10.01 7.27
CA ILE A 200 -9.65 -9.81 6.23
C ILE A 200 -9.13 -11.20 5.87
N MET A 201 -9.11 -11.54 4.58
CA MET A 201 -8.70 -12.86 4.12
C MET A 201 -7.21 -12.93 3.78
N ALA A 202 -6.67 -11.84 3.24
CA ALA A 202 -5.23 -11.67 3.01
C ALA A 202 -4.84 -10.21 3.20
N ASP A 203 -3.61 -10.00 3.67
CA ASP A 203 -3.05 -8.69 3.95
C ASP A 203 -1.58 -8.64 3.51
N PHE A 204 -1.25 -7.73 2.61
CA PHE A 204 0.07 -7.64 2.00
C PHE A 204 0.89 -6.58 2.71
N GLU A 205 2.00 -7.01 3.31
CA GLU A 205 2.81 -6.18 4.19
C GLU A 205 3.44 -5.00 3.44
N CYS A 206 3.27 -3.80 4.00
CA CYS A 206 4.08 -2.62 3.73
C CYS A 206 4.83 -2.28 5.02
N ASN A 207 6.10 -2.62 5.07
CA ASN A 207 6.88 -2.55 6.31
C ASN A 207 7.33 -1.12 6.61
N PRO A 208 6.79 -0.45 7.67
CA PRO A 208 7.14 0.93 7.97
C PRO A 208 8.51 1.11 8.61
N LEU A 209 9.21 0.01 8.92
CA LEU A 209 10.51 0.06 9.61
C LEU A 209 11.67 0.34 8.63
N THR A 210 11.57 1.44 7.89
CA THR A 210 12.60 1.89 6.93
C THR A 210 13.83 2.49 7.61
N ALA A 211 13.70 3.01 8.83
CA ALA A 211 14.73 3.79 9.52
C ALA A 211 16.09 3.05 9.68
N PRO A 212 16.16 1.74 9.99
CA PRO A 212 17.45 1.05 10.06
C PRO A 212 18.20 1.03 8.71
N LEU A 213 17.48 0.86 7.60
CA LEU A 213 18.06 0.84 6.26
C LEU A 213 18.47 2.25 5.83
N VAL A 214 17.68 3.28 6.16
CA VAL A 214 18.03 4.69 5.94
C VAL A 214 19.30 5.06 6.73
N GLU A 215 19.40 4.65 8.02
CA GLU A 215 20.61 4.88 8.83
C GLU A 215 21.84 4.21 8.20
N GLN A 216 21.72 2.96 7.77
CA GLN A 216 22.81 2.24 7.09
C GLN A 216 23.22 2.97 5.80
N THR A 217 22.27 3.42 5.01
CA THR A 217 22.50 4.18 3.79
C THR A 217 23.30 5.46 4.05
N ILE A 218 22.90 6.24 5.07
CA ILE A 218 23.63 7.45 5.47
C ILE A 218 25.08 7.10 5.87
N ARG A 219 25.29 6.04 6.65
CA ARG A 219 26.64 5.59 7.04
C ARG A 219 27.51 5.22 5.84
N HIS A 220 26.96 4.54 4.83
CA HIS A 220 27.68 4.23 3.61
C HIS A 220 28.06 5.49 2.84
N MET A 221 27.13 6.45 2.71
CA MET A 221 27.38 7.75 2.07
C MET A 221 28.47 8.55 2.79
N GLU A 222 28.46 8.58 4.14
CA GLU A 222 29.49 9.24 4.96
C GLU A 222 30.87 8.61 4.79
N ASN A 223 30.94 7.31 4.53
CA ASN A 223 32.19 6.59 4.26
C ASN A 223 32.65 6.76 2.80
N GLY A 224 31.89 7.43 1.94
CA GLY A 224 32.16 7.55 0.50
C GLY A 224 31.94 6.25 -0.26
N GLU A 225 31.10 5.38 0.26
CA GLU A 225 30.70 4.13 -0.39
C GLU A 225 29.52 4.38 -1.34
N GLU A 226 29.44 3.58 -2.42
CA GLU A 226 28.29 3.61 -3.31
C GLU A 226 27.04 3.01 -2.61
N VAL A 227 25.89 3.61 -2.84
CA VAL A 227 24.59 3.11 -2.36
C VAL A 227 23.68 2.79 -3.55
N ASP A 228 22.92 1.71 -3.42
CA ASP A 228 21.95 1.33 -4.42
C ASP A 228 20.86 2.40 -4.54
N LYS A 229 20.47 2.74 -5.76
CA LYS A 229 19.46 3.75 -6.05
C LYS A 229 18.09 3.40 -5.50
N VAL A 230 17.75 2.12 -5.51
CA VAL A 230 16.52 1.55 -5.00
C VAL A 230 16.85 0.47 -3.98
N GLN A 231 16.31 0.60 -2.79
CA GLN A 231 16.52 -0.34 -1.69
C GLN A 231 15.15 -0.75 -1.13
N TYR A 232 14.75 -1.98 -1.43
CA TYR A 232 13.49 -2.51 -0.92
C TYR A 232 13.65 -3.02 0.51
N VAL A 233 12.66 -2.71 1.36
CA VAL A 233 12.50 -3.39 2.65
C VAL A 233 12.01 -4.82 2.44
N GLU A 234 12.34 -5.73 3.38
CA GLU A 234 11.82 -7.09 3.32
C GLU A 234 10.36 -7.12 3.76
N GLU A 235 9.51 -7.71 2.93
CA GLU A 235 8.07 -7.76 3.12
C GLU A 235 7.49 -9.09 2.74
N GLY A 236 6.48 -9.52 3.49
CA GLY A 236 5.72 -10.72 3.26
C GLY A 236 4.26 -10.45 2.93
N TYR A 237 3.43 -11.42 3.28
CA TYR A 237 1.99 -11.29 3.37
C TYR A 237 1.49 -12.20 4.48
N PHE A 238 0.28 -11.95 4.92
CA PHE A 238 -0.42 -12.75 5.90
C PHE A 238 -1.78 -13.13 5.36
N ASP A 239 -2.26 -14.33 5.69
CA ASP A 239 -3.61 -14.75 5.36
C ASP A 239 -4.28 -15.49 6.54
N TYR A 240 -5.56 -15.69 6.41
CA TYR A 240 -6.41 -16.30 7.45
C TYR A 240 -6.00 -17.72 7.84
N THR A 241 -5.20 -18.44 7.03
CA THR A 241 -4.76 -19.81 7.30
C THR A 241 -3.54 -19.89 8.22
N MET A 242 -2.84 -18.76 8.43
CA MET A 242 -1.60 -18.69 9.19
C MET A 242 -1.84 -18.72 10.71
N ASP A 243 -0.81 -19.08 11.49
CA ASP A 243 -0.85 -18.97 12.96
C ASP A 243 -0.73 -17.51 13.42
N LEU A 244 -1.80 -16.74 13.17
CA LEU A 244 -1.88 -15.32 13.49
C LEU A 244 -1.65 -15.05 14.99
N LYS A 245 -2.01 -15.98 15.88
CA LYS A 245 -1.77 -15.82 17.32
C LYS A 245 -0.28 -15.82 17.65
N SER A 246 0.50 -16.59 16.92
CA SER A 246 1.97 -16.58 17.09
C SER A 246 2.58 -15.34 16.46
N ILE A 247 2.15 -14.98 15.24
CA ILE A 247 2.63 -13.81 14.51
C ILE A 247 2.41 -12.52 15.32
N LEU A 248 1.22 -12.34 15.88
CA LEU A 248 0.85 -11.15 16.66
C LEU A 248 1.69 -10.91 17.93
N LYS A 249 2.37 -11.94 18.47
CA LYS A 249 3.27 -11.76 19.63
C LYS A 249 4.50 -10.95 19.28
N ASP A 250 5.01 -11.13 18.07
CA ASP A 250 6.27 -10.53 17.61
C ASP A 250 6.00 -9.30 16.69
N ARG A 251 4.73 -9.06 16.30
CA ARG A 251 4.34 -7.94 15.46
C ARG A 251 4.50 -6.61 16.20
N SER A 252 5.34 -5.71 15.69
CA SER A 252 5.71 -4.44 16.34
C SER A 252 4.88 -3.24 15.88
N TYR A 253 4.12 -3.35 14.79
CA TYR A 253 3.29 -2.28 14.22
C TYR A 253 1.95 -2.81 13.72
#